data_28b319370fc76daa3dbd0f2ad2f65ec0
#
_entry.id   28b319370fc76daa3dbd0f2ad2f65ec0
#
_cell.length_a   1.000
_cell.length_b   1.000
_cell.length_c   1.000
_cell.angle_alpha   90.00
_cell.angle_beta   90.00
_cell.angle_gamma   90.00
#
_symmetry.space_group_name_H-M   'P 1'
#
loop_
_entity.id
_entity.type
_entity.pdbx_description
1 polymer ?
#
loop_
_entity_poly.entity_id
_entity_poly.type
_entity_poly.pdbx_seq_one_letter_code
_entity_poly.pdbx_strand_id
1 'polypeptide(L)'
;MKMESLLILGRQPALGLAELESLYGAPSIRAIGTQAAIVSVDPCILAFDRLGGSLKFCKVLTTLDTTNWAEIEKFLVHVSPDQSMAMQPGKMQLGLSLYGFNETVKRITATGLSLKKAVRKTGRSVRFVPNQAAELNSAQVIHNQLTGPNGWELVFVRDGAKTIIAQTVKVQDIESYAARDRERPNRDAKVGMLPPKLAQIIINLAVGQLPLAALQSICEIPAGQPIPTPILDQKVLDPFCGTGVILQEAMLMGYGVYGSDIEQRMVDYSLANVRWLSTHYPVSDSESRFEKADAMHYKWPHQFDFVASEVYLGRPFTSPPSPEIVERTRSECQLIITKFLQNIASQIKPGTRLCLAVPAWQTKQNHFQHLPLIDQMDDLGYTRISFEHARDNQLMYYRPNQIVARELIVITRM
;
A
#
# COMPACT_ATOMS: atom_id res chain seq x y z
N MET A 1 17.57 16.85 -15.30
CA MET A 1 17.05 15.47 -15.43
C MET A 1 15.95 15.30 -14.41
N LYS A 2 14.75 14.84 -14.81
CA LYS A 2 13.75 14.41 -13.82
C LYS A 2 14.35 13.25 -13.03
N MET A 3 14.37 13.35 -11.72
CA MET A 3 14.77 12.23 -10.88
C MET A 3 13.66 11.17 -10.94
N GLU A 4 14.00 9.96 -11.32
CA GLU A 4 13.08 8.84 -11.39
C GLU A 4 13.28 7.92 -10.18
N SER A 5 12.19 7.58 -9.54
CA SER A 5 12.15 6.63 -8.44
C SER A 5 11.54 5.31 -8.94
N LEU A 6 12.14 4.18 -8.56
CA LEU A 6 11.59 2.87 -8.83
C LEU A 6 10.91 2.33 -7.58
N LEU A 7 9.65 1.94 -7.69
CA LEU A 7 8.89 1.28 -6.63
C LEU A 7 8.67 -0.20 -6.98
N ILE A 8 8.93 -1.06 -6.02
CA ILE A 8 8.55 -2.49 -6.10
C ILE A 8 7.21 -2.65 -5.41
N LEU A 9 6.24 -3.17 -6.15
CA LEU A 9 4.85 -3.29 -5.74
C LEU A 9 4.59 -4.61 -5.00
N GLY A 10 3.54 -4.62 -4.20
CA GLY A 10 3.07 -5.78 -3.45
C GLY A 10 2.44 -6.87 -4.32
N ARG A 11 1.86 -7.87 -3.65
CA ARG A 11 1.29 -9.06 -4.29
C ARG A 11 0.14 -8.76 -5.26
N GLN A 12 -0.63 -7.69 -5.05
CA GLN A 12 -1.63 -7.18 -5.97
C GLN A 12 -1.13 -5.87 -6.58
N PRO A 13 -0.32 -5.91 -7.66
CA PRO A 13 0.34 -4.72 -8.18
C PRO A 13 -0.62 -3.65 -8.67
N ALA A 14 -1.79 -4.03 -9.19
CA ALA A 14 -2.82 -3.09 -9.63
C ALA A 14 -3.28 -2.15 -8.51
N LEU A 15 -3.39 -2.64 -7.27
CA LEU A 15 -3.72 -1.78 -6.12
C LEU A 15 -2.62 -0.75 -5.85
N GLY A 16 -1.35 -1.16 -5.95
CA GLY A 16 -0.22 -0.24 -5.81
C GLY A 16 -0.14 0.78 -6.94
N LEU A 17 -0.41 0.37 -8.18
CA LEU A 17 -0.46 1.30 -9.32
C LEU A 17 -1.58 2.32 -9.17
N ALA A 18 -2.80 1.89 -8.82
CA ALA A 18 -3.92 2.78 -8.57
C ALA A 18 -3.64 3.76 -7.40
N GLU A 19 -3.01 3.28 -6.33
CA GLU A 19 -2.58 4.11 -5.20
C GLU A 19 -1.60 5.20 -5.65
N LEU A 20 -0.57 4.83 -6.42
CA LEU A 20 0.40 5.78 -6.94
C LEU A 20 -0.23 6.79 -7.91
N GLU A 21 -1.07 6.32 -8.81
CA GLU A 21 -1.79 7.17 -9.75
C GLU A 21 -2.73 8.14 -9.04
N SER A 22 -3.43 7.65 -8.01
CA SER A 22 -4.32 8.48 -7.17
C SER A 22 -3.58 9.65 -6.52
N LEU A 23 -2.35 9.41 -6.02
CA LEU A 23 -1.58 10.41 -5.28
C LEU A 23 -0.76 11.35 -6.18
N TYR A 24 -0.21 10.84 -7.28
CA TYR A 24 0.79 11.56 -8.08
C TYR A 24 0.33 11.85 -9.52
N GLY A 25 -0.85 11.36 -9.92
CA GLY A 25 -1.41 11.49 -11.26
C GLY A 25 -0.83 10.49 -12.28
N ALA A 26 -1.65 10.03 -13.22
CA ALA A 26 -1.29 9.04 -14.23
C ALA A 26 -0.03 9.39 -15.04
N PRO A 27 0.17 10.66 -15.49
CA PRO A 27 1.37 11.02 -16.28
C PRO A 27 2.69 10.89 -15.52
N SER A 28 2.66 10.78 -14.20
CA SER A 28 3.86 10.61 -13.37
C SER A 28 4.23 9.15 -13.15
N ILE A 29 3.38 8.21 -13.61
CA ILE A 29 3.53 6.78 -13.34
C ILE A 29 3.82 6.05 -14.65
N ARG A 30 4.74 5.10 -14.60
CA ARG A 30 4.99 4.15 -15.68
C ARG A 30 5.13 2.75 -15.08
N ALA A 31 4.18 1.89 -15.35
CA ALA A 31 4.24 0.48 -14.94
C ALA A 31 5.38 -0.25 -15.65
N ILE A 32 6.15 -1.06 -14.91
CA ILE A 32 7.29 -1.85 -15.44
C ILE A 32 7.06 -3.32 -15.11
N GLY A 33 7.00 -4.14 -16.16
CA GLY A 33 6.74 -5.56 -15.96
C GLY A 33 5.46 -5.81 -15.17
N THR A 34 5.52 -6.74 -14.23
CA THR A 34 4.33 -7.14 -13.43
C THR A 34 4.34 -6.60 -12.00
N GLN A 35 5.49 -6.12 -11.49
CA GLN A 35 5.64 -5.84 -10.05
C GLN A 35 6.42 -4.55 -9.75
N ALA A 36 6.61 -3.69 -10.73
CA ALA A 36 7.36 -2.44 -10.52
C ALA A 36 6.70 -1.25 -11.19
N ALA A 37 7.01 -0.05 -10.72
CA ALA A 37 6.62 1.20 -11.33
C ALA A 37 7.77 2.23 -11.24
N ILE A 38 7.96 3.00 -12.29
CA ILE A 38 8.73 4.25 -12.24
C ILE A 38 7.76 5.36 -11.86
N VAL A 39 8.18 6.19 -10.91
CA VAL A 39 7.48 7.39 -10.47
C VAL A 39 8.36 8.60 -10.76
N SER A 40 7.90 9.46 -11.66
CA SER A 40 8.62 10.64 -12.15
C SER A 40 8.26 11.89 -11.35
N VAL A 41 8.40 11.82 -10.00
CA VAL A 41 8.25 12.92 -9.07
C VAL A 41 9.54 13.14 -8.30
N ASP A 42 9.70 14.30 -7.69
CA ASP A 42 10.83 14.54 -6.79
C ASP A 42 10.81 13.50 -5.66
N PRO A 43 11.90 12.74 -5.44
CA PRO A 43 11.99 11.78 -4.32
C PRO A 43 11.66 12.39 -2.96
N CYS A 44 11.90 13.70 -2.78
CA CYS A 44 11.56 14.42 -1.55
C CYS A 44 10.06 14.52 -1.28
N ILE A 45 9.20 14.40 -2.31
CA ILE A 45 7.74 14.43 -2.15
C ILE A 45 7.11 13.03 -2.25
N LEU A 46 7.94 11.98 -2.44
CA LEU A 46 7.48 10.61 -2.46
C LEU A 46 7.36 10.07 -1.03
N ALA A 47 6.19 10.27 -0.44
CA ALA A 47 5.88 9.86 0.94
C ALA A 47 5.75 8.33 1.06
N PHE A 48 6.86 7.59 0.97
CA PHE A 48 6.88 6.13 0.88
C PHE A 48 6.19 5.43 2.06
N ASP A 49 6.29 5.98 3.27
CA ASP A 49 5.74 5.34 4.49
C ASP A 49 4.22 5.29 4.52
N ARG A 50 3.55 6.11 3.71
CA ARG A 50 2.10 6.06 3.56
C ARG A 50 1.61 5.09 2.48
N LEU A 51 2.52 4.50 1.68
CA LEU A 51 2.16 3.62 0.57
C LEU A 51 1.94 2.17 1.04
N GLY A 52 0.69 1.74 1.09
CA GLY A 52 0.33 0.36 1.43
C GLY A 52 0.67 -0.66 0.34
N GLY A 53 0.61 -0.24 -0.93
CA GLY A 53 0.82 -1.07 -2.12
C GLY A 53 2.27 -1.26 -2.54
N SER A 54 3.24 -0.51 -1.94
CA SER A 54 4.65 -0.53 -2.34
C SER A 54 5.52 -1.20 -1.27
N LEU A 55 6.42 -2.10 -1.66
CA LEU A 55 7.30 -2.86 -0.76
C LEU A 55 8.67 -2.24 -0.60
N LYS A 56 9.22 -1.67 -1.69
CA LYS A 56 10.56 -1.05 -1.72
C LYS A 56 10.51 0.24 -2.51
N PHE A 57 11.24 1.21 -2.03
CA PHE A 57 11.59 2.43 -2.73
C PHE A 57 13.06 2.37 -3.14
N CYS A 58 13.33 2.52 -4.42
CA CYS A 58 14.65 2.37 -5.00
C CYS A 58 15.03 3.60 -5.82
N LYS A 59 16.30 4.00 -5.71
CA LYS A 59 16.92 5.00 -6.58
C LYS A 59 17.39 4.32 -7.87
N VAL A 60 16.96 4.78 -9.02
CA VAL A 60 17.46 4.31 -10.32
C VAL A 60 18.92 4.73 -10.47
N LEU A 61 19.79 3.76 -10.76
CA LEU A 61 21.22 3.99 -10.98
C LEU A 61 21.55 4.12 -12.45
N THR A 62 21.04 3.19 -13.27
CA THR A 62 21.27 3.16 -14.72
C THR A 62 20.25 2.22 -15.40
N THR A 63 20.19 2.32 -16.72
CA THR A 63 19.44 1.37 -17.58
C THR A 63 20.38 0.80 -18.61
N LEU A 64 20.38 -0.52 -18.77
CA LEU A 64 21.15 -1.24 -19.78
C LEU A 64 20.23 -1.66 -20.92
N ASP A 65 20.72 -1.56 -22.16
CA ASP A 65 20.01 -1.99 -23.37
C ASP A 65 20.18 -3.50 -23.62
N THR A 66 20.09 -4.29 -22.54
CA THR A 66 20.17 -5.75 -22.58
C THR A 66 19.41 -6.37 -21.43
N THR A 67 18.89 -7.58 -21.62
CA THR A 67 18.37 -8.47 -20.58
C THR A 67 19.20 -9.74 -20.42
N ASN A 68 20.35 -9.83 -21.13
CA ASN A 68 21.27 -10.93 -21.01
C ASN A 68 22.02 -10.84 -19.68
N TRP A 69 21.78 -11.81 -18.80
CA TRP A 69 22.33 -11.78 -17.45
C TRP A 69 23.88 -11.84 -17.42
N ALA A 70 24.51 -12.49 -18.40
CA ALA A 70 25.97 -12.53 -18.47
C ALA A 70 26.58 -11.16 -18.79
N GLU A 71 25.92 -10.38 -19.67
CA GLU A 71 26.31 -9.00 -19.97
C GLU A 71 26.11 -8.08 -18.79
N ILE A 72 24.98 -8.22 -18.10
CA ILE A 72 24.69 -7.49 -16.87
C ILE A 72 25.76 -7.80 -15.80
N GLU A 73 26.09 -9.08 -15.57
CA GLU A 73 27.14 -9.49 -14.62
C GLU A 73 28.49 -8.87 -15.00
N LYS A 74 28.87 -8.90 -16.28
CA LYS A 74 30.13 -8.30 -16.76
C LYS A 74 30.18 -6.80 -16.49
N PHE A 75 29.09 -6.08 -16.77
CA PHE A 75 28.95 -4.65 -16.45
C PHE A 75 29.13 -4.41 -14.95
N LEU A 76 28.42 -5.14 -14.11
CA LEU A 76 28.46 -4.99 -12.66
C LEU A 76 29.86 -5.26 -12.08
N VAL A 77 30.53 -6.32 -12.55
CA VAL A 77 31.90 -6.65 -12.13
C VAL A 77 32.88 -5.52 -12.47
N HIS A 78 32.64 -4.84 -13.59
CA HIS A 78 33.47 -3.72 -14.00
C HIS A 78 33.24 -2.46 -13.15
N VAL A 79 31.98 -2.08 -12.88
CA VAL A 79 31.65 -0.80 -12.23
C VAL A 79 31.60 -0.86 -10.70
N SER A 80 31.35 -2.04 -10.11
CA SER A 80 31.14 -2.17 -8.65
C SER A 80 32.36 -1.80 -7.79
N PRO A 81 33.63 -2.05 -8.20
CA PRO A 81 34.78 -1.62 -7.44
C PRO A 81 34.78 -0.12 -7.18
N ASP A 82 34.65 0.71 -8.22
CA ASP A 82 34.69 2.18 -8.13
C ASP A 82 33.51 2.70 -7.32
N GLN A 83 32.30 2.19 -7.59
CA GLN A 83 31.09 2.57 -6.85
C GLN A 83 31.19 2.22 -5.36
N SER A 84 31.82 1.09 -5.02
CA SER A 84 32.02 0.71 -3.63
C SER A 84 32.96 1.65 -2.87
N MET A 85 33.92 2.27 -3.54
CA MET A 85 34.86 3.23 -2.93
C MET A 85 34.18 4.58 -2.60
N ALA A 86 33.09 4.94 -3.29
CA ALA A 86 32.30 6.13 -3.01
C ALA A 86 31.40 6.00 -1.76
N MET A 87 31.20 4.79 -1.22
CA MET A 87 30.44 4.53 -0.01
C MET A 87 31.27 4.81 1.25
N GLN A 88 30.61 4.95 2.40
CA GLN A 88 31.29 5.13 3.69
C GLN A 88 32.29 3.98 3.97
N PRO A 89 33.42 4.26 4.66
CA PRO A 89 34.35 3.22 5.07
C PRO A 89 33.70 2.14 5.92
N GLY A 90 34.15 0.89 5.76
CA GLY A 90 33.67 -0.23 6.56
C GLY A 90 33.29 -1.45 5.73
N LYS A 91 32.75 -2.46 6.40
CA LYS A 91 32.33 -3.72 5.77
C LYS A 91 31.04 -3.52 5.00
N MET A 92 31.09 -3.76 3.70
CA MET A 92 29.93 -3.64 2.81
C MET A 92 29.02 -4.87 2.93
N GLN A 93 27.70 -4.63 2.94
CA GLN A 93 26.65 -5.65 2.78
C GLN A 93 26.11 -5.58 1.34
N LEU A 94 26.11 -6.69 0.63
CA LEU A 94 25.66 -6.76 -0.77
C LEU A 94 24.51 -7.74 -0.92
N GLY A 95 23.39 -7.31 -1.49
CA GLY A 95 22.23 -8.11 -1.85
C GLY A 95 21.85 -7.91 -3.31
N LEU A 96 21.21 -8.89 -3.93
CA LEU A 96 20.70 -8.83 -5.30
C LEU A 96 19.23 -9.22 -5.31
N SER A 97 18.38 -8.47 -6.02
CA SER A 97 16.95 -8.76 -6.18
C SER A 97 16.55 -8.58 -7.65
N LEU A 98 15.97 -9.63 -8.24
CA LEU A 98 15.59 -9.67 -9.64
C LEU A 98 14.09 -9.72 -9.81
N TYR A 99 13.54 -8.89 -10.69
CA TYR A 99 12.12 -8.83 -11.05
C TYR A 99 11.96 -8.95 -12.57
N GLY A 100 11.13 -9.90 -13.01
CA GLY A 100 10.89 -10.17 -14.44
C GLY A 100 12.00 -10.96 -15.14
N PHE A 101 12.95 -11.52 -14.41
CA PHE A 101 14.01 -12.41 -14.91
C PHE A 101 13.70 -13.86 -14.56
N ASN A 102 14.12 -14.77 -15.43
CA ASN A 102 14.01 -16.21 -15.21
C ASN A 102 15.38 -16.82 -14.85
N GLU A 103 16.03 -16.23 -13.85
CA GLU A 103 17.34 -16.70 -13.38
C GLU A 103 17.21 -17.60 -12.15
N THR A 104 18.06 -18.62 -12.08
CA THR A 104 18.08 -19.50 -10.92
C THR A 104 18.77 -18.85 -9.71
N VAL A 105 18.36 -19.21 -8.51
CA VAL A 105 19.01 -18.76 -7.25
C VAL A 105 20.52 -19.07 -7.26
N LYS A 106 20.93 -20.20 -7.85
CA LYS A 106 22.33 -20.58 -8.02
C LYS A 106 23.09 -19.57 -8.88
N ARG A 107 22.46 -19.10 -9.99
CA ARG A 107 23.05 -18.11 -10.90
C ARG A 107 23.18 -16.76 -10.24
N ILE A 108 22.13 -16.31 -9.52
CA ILE A 108 22.15 -15.06 -8.74
C ILE A 108 23.26 -15.09 -7.69
N THR A 109 23.38 -16.19 -6.97
CA THR A 109 24.42 -16.38 -5.96
C THR A 109 25.83 -16.33 -6.58
N ALA A 110 26.04 -16.97 -7.74
CA ALA A 110 27.31 -16.92 -8.46
C ALA A 110 27.68 -15.49 -8.84
N THR A 111 26.72 -14.70 -9.38
CA THR A 111 26.92 -13.28 -9.70
C THR A 111 27.28 -12.47 -8.43
N GLY A 112 26.56 -12.67 -7.32
CA GLY A 112 26.88 -12.01 -6.04
C GLY A 112 28.29 -12.32 -5.52
N LEU A 113 28.75 -13.56 -5.70
CA LEU A 113 30.12 -13.95 -5.35
C LEU A 113 31.16 -13.34 -6.31
N SER A 114 30.87 -13.22 -7.60
CA SER A 114 31.70 -12.52 -8.59
C SER A 114 31.89 -11.04 -8.20
N LEU A 115 30.78 -10.35 -7.86
CA LEU A 115 30.82 -8.96 -7.40
C LEU A 115 31.62 -8.82 -6.08
N LYS A 116 31.37 -9.69 -5.11
CA LYS A 116 32.13 -9.73 -3.87
C LYS A 116 33.65 -9.87 -4.14
N LYS A 117 34.04 -10.74 -5.08
CA LYS A 117 35.46 -10.93 -5.48
C LYS A 117 36.01 -9.66 -6.12
N ALA A 118 35.24 -9.01 -7.01
CA ALA A 118 35.65 -7.78 -7.68
C ALA A 118 35.88 -6.63 -6.69
N VAL A 119 34.92 -6.37 -5.80
CA VAL A 119 35.02 -5.32 -4.77
C VAL A 119 36.17 -5.61 -3.79
N ARG A 120 36.39 -6.85 -3.38
CA ARG A 120 37.50 -7.22 -2.50
C ARG A 120 38.89 -6.88 -3.05
N LYS A 121 39.05 -6.79 -4.36
CA LYS A 121 40.33 -6.37 -4.98
C LYS A 121 40.69 -4.92 -4.66
N THR A 122 39.70 -4.06 -4.27
CA THR A 122 39.96 -2.69 -3.81
C THR A 122 40.43 -2.63 -2.33
N GLY A 123 40.54 -3.77 -1.64
CA GLY A 123 40.81 -3.84 -0.21
C GLY A 123 39.57 -3.81 0.69
N ARG A 124 38.37 -3.58 0.12
CA ARG A 124 37.14 -3.47 0.89
C ARG A 124 36.59 -4.83 1.31
N SER A 125 36.24 -4.98 2.59
CA SER A 125 35.55 -6.18 3.09
C SER A 125 34.09 -6.19 2.65
N VAL A 126 33.59 -7.31 2.06
CA VAL A 126 32.21 -7.46 1.57
C VAL A 126 31.58 -8.75 2.09
N ARG A 127 30.36 -8.65 2.61
CA ARG A 127 29.47 -9.78 2.90
C ARG A 127 28.36 -9.80 1.83
N PHE A 128 28.26 -10.88 1.09
CA PHE A 128 27.13 -11.14 0.20
C PHE A 128 26.01 -11.85 1.00
N VAL A 129 24.78 -11.38 0.84
CA VAL A 129 23.56 -11.95 1.43
C VAL A 129 22.98 -12.94 0.42
N PRO A 130 22.96 -14.26 0.72
CA PRO A 130 22.50 -15.26 -0.23
C PRO A 130 20.98 -15.18 -0.41
N ASN A 131 20.56 -15.40 -1.65
CA ASN A 131 19.16 -15.44 -2.01
C ASN A 131 18.53 -16.81 -1.69
N GLN A 132 17.23 -16.81 -1.32
CA GLN A 132 16.38 -17.99 -1.23
C GLN A 132 15.35 -18.02 -2.39
N ALA A 133 15.05 -16.87 -2.98
CA ALA A 133 14.22 -16.64 -4.16
C ALA A 133 14.95 -15.69 -5.12
N ALA A 134 14.32 -15.31 -6.23
CA ALA A 134 14.90 -14.34 -7.16
C ALA A 134 15.16 -12.98 -6.52
N GLU A 135 14.33 -12.60 -5.53
CA GLU A 135 14.43 -11.36 -4.77
C GLU A 135 14.65 -11.62 -3.28
N LEU A 136 15.23 -10.64 -2.60
CA LEU A 136 15.29 -10.58 -1.14
C LEU A 136 13.98 -9.96 -0.62
N ASN A 137 13.38 -10.55 0.39
CA ASN A 137 12.22 -9.97 1.06
C ASN A 137 12.63 -8.82 2.01
N SER A 138 11.64 -8.01 2.46
CA SER A 138 11.91 -6.85 3.33
C SER A 138 12.63 -7.23 4.63
N ALA A 139 12.31 -8.38 5.24
CA ALA A 139 12.98 -8.85 6.45
C ALA A 139 14.46 -9.14 6.21
N GLN A 140 14.81 -9.76 5.08
CA GLN A 140 16.21 -10.01 4.73
C GLN A 140 16.98 -8.70 4.48
N VAL A 141 16.33 -7.71 3.83
CA VAL A 141 16.92 -6.39 3.58
C VAL A 141 17.18 -5.65 4.89
N ILE A 142 16.21 -5.60 5.79
CA ILE A 142 16.31 -4.93 7.10
C ILE A 142 17.36 -5.62 7.98
N HIS A 143 17.23 -6.94 8.17
CA HIS A 143 18.13 -7.72 9.05
C HIS A 143 19.61 -7.64 8.61
N ASN A 144 19.85 -7.60 7.30
CA ASN A 144 21.22 -7.47 6.78
C ASN A 144 21.65 -6.02 6.53
N GLN A 145 20.88 -5.02 6.97
CA GLN A 145 21.17 -3.58 6.84
C GLN A 145 21.52 -3.16 5.41
N LEU A 146 20.82 -3.71 4.41
CA LEU A 146 21.08 -3.46 2.99
C LEU A 146 20.69 -2.04 2.53
N THR A 147 19.93 -1.30 3.33
CA THR A 147 19.59 0.12 3.12
C THR A 147 20.44 1.07 3.98
N GLY A 148 21.34 0.54 4.81
CA GLY A 148 22.24 1.34 5.64
C GLY A 148 23.40 1.96 4.84
N PRO A 149 24.25 2.77 5.50
CA PRO A 149 25.33 3.51 4.83
C PRO A 149 26.38 2.63 4.14
N ASN A 150 26.51 1.39 4.56
CA ASN A 150 27.37 0.37 3.95
C ASN A 150 26.55 -0.77 3.31
N GLY A 151 25.25 -0.59 3.19
CA GLY A 151 24.33 -1.54 2.56
C GLY A 151 24.15 -1.26 1.08
N TRP A 152 24.06 -2.31 0.30
CA TRP A 152 23.79 -2.20 -1.13
C TRP A 152 22.91 -3.36 -1.60
N GLU A 153 21.59 -3.19 -1.59
CA GLU A 153 20.71 -4.06 -2.34
C GLU A 153 20.58 -3.51 -3.77
N LEU A 154 21.14 -4.23 -4.72
CA LEU A 154 20.94 -3.95 -6.15
C LEU A 154 19.66 -4.63 -6.63
N VAL A 155 18.78 -3.85 -7.21
CA VAL A 155 17.49 -4.27 -7.74
C VAL A 155 17.55 -4.21 -9.27
N PHE A 156 17.17 -5.31 -9.91
CA PHE A 156 17.14 -5.46 -11.36
C PHE A 156 15.69 -5.66 -11.79
N VAL A 157 15.20 -4.78 -12.64
CA VAL A 157 13.84 -4.90 -13.20
C VAL A 157 13.92 -4.97 -14.71
N ARG A 158 13.31 -6.00 -15.28
CA ARG A 158 13.20 -6.16 -16.73
C ARG A 158 12.12 -5.22 -17.27
N ASP A 159 12.50 -4.37 -18.22
CA ASP A 159 11.63 -3.44 -18.94
C ASP A 159 11.74 -3.72 -20.46
N GLY A 160 10.91 -4.64 -20.95
CA GLY A 160 11.00 -5.12 -22.32
C GLY A 160 12.36 -5.77 -22.63
N ALA A 161 13.13 -5.16 -23.52
CA ALA A 161 14.50 -5.58 -23.89
C ALA A 161 15.59 -4.93 -23.02
N LYS A 162 15.23 -4.07 -22.07
CA LYS A 162 16.15 -3.32 -21.20
C LYS A 162 16.13 -3.85 -19.78
N THR A 163 17.16 -3.50 -19.02
CA THR A 163 17.27 -3.74 -17.59
C THR A 163 17.45 -2.44 -16.85
N ILE A 164 16.52 -2.11 -15.97
CA ILE A 164 16.68 -1.02 -15.01
C ILE A 164 17.45 -1.57 -13.81
N ILE A 165 18.56 -0.92 -13.47
CA ILE A 165 19.37 -1.20 -12.28
C ILE A 165 19.11 -0.10 -11.28
N ALA A 166 18.68 -0.47 -10.08
CA ALA A 166 18.38 0.46 -9.01
C ALA A 166 18.98 -0.01 -7.69
N GLN A 167 19.06 0.89 -6.71
CA GLN A 167 19.46 0.60 -5.34
C GLN A 167 18.28 0.83 -4.42
N THR A 168 18.00 -0.12 -3.54
CA THR A 168 16.99 0.06 -2.49
C THR A 168 17.43 1.13 -1.51
N VAL A 169 16.60 2.13 -1.33
CA VAL A 169 16.77 3.25 -0.38
C VAL A 169 15.94 2.97 0.88
N LYS A 170 14.70 2.47 0.70
CA LYS A 170 13.78 2.22 1.79
C LYS A 170 12.96 0.96 1.51
N VAL A 171 12.64 0.24 2.55
CA VAL A 171 11.70 -0.89 2.51
C VAL A 171 10.57 -0.64 3.48
N GLN A 172 9.46 -1.27 3.23
CA GLN A 172 8.28 -1.21 4.09
C GLN A 172 8.64 -1.69 5.52
N ASP A 173 8.24 -0.91 6.53
CA ASP A 173 8.44 -1.25 7.94
C ASP A 173 7.48 -2.36 8.39
N ILE A 174 7.91 -3.61 8.17
CA ILE A 174 7.11 -4.80 8.46
C ILE A 174 6.88 -5.01 9.96
N GLU A 175 7.80 -4.52 10.82
CA GLU A 175 7.68 -4.65 12.27
C GLU A 175 6.59 -3.72 12.80
N SER A 176 6.59 -2.46 12.37
CA SER A 176 5.54 -1.51 12.71
C SER A 176 4.16 -1.96 12.23
N TYR A 177 4.05 -2.51 11.01
CA TYR A 177 2.78 -3.11 10.54
C TYR A 177 2.35 -4.30 11.40
N ALA A 178 3.28 -5.18 11.77
CA ALA A 178 2.98 -6.33 12.62
C ALA A 178 2.52 -5.90 14.02
N ALA A 179 3.16 -4.89 14.60
CA ALA A 179 2.77 -4.31 15.89
C ALA A 179 1.34 -3.75 15.82
N ARG A 180 1.03 -2.88 14.86
CA ARG A 180 -0.32 -2.31 14.69
C ARG A 180 -1.39 -3.37 14.39
N ASP A 181 -1.04 -4.46 13.72
CA ASP A 181 -1.99 -5.54 13.44
C ASP A 181 -2.22 -6.47 14.66
N ARG A 182 -1.21 -6.68 15.50
CA ARG A 182 -1.22 -7.72 16.54
C ARG A 182 -1.28 -7.20 17.97
N GLU A 183 -0.70 -6.04 18.28
CA GLU A 183 -0.51 -5.54 19.65
C GLU A 183 -1.61 -4.57 20.09
N ARG A 184 -2.44 -4.08 19.17
CA ARG A 184 -3.60 -3.26 19.53
C ARG A 184 -4.53 -4.03 20.46
N PRO A 185 -5.13 -3.39 21.47
CA PRO A 185 -5.83 -4.07 22.57
C PRO A 185 -7.09 -4.82 22.10
N ASN A 186 -7.79 -4.33 21.08
CA ASN A 186 -9.04 -4.94 20.63
C ASN A 186 -8.92 -5.45 19.18
N ARG A 187 -9.18 -6.74 19.04
CA ARG A 187 -9.19 -7.46 17.75
C ARG A 187 -10.41 -8.35 17.73
N ASP A 188 -11.14 -8.37 16.63
CA ASP A 188 -12.29 -9.25 16.46
C ASP A 188 -12.22 -9.99 15.12
N ALA A 189 -11.86 -11.26 15.18
CA ALA A 189 -11.77 -12.12 14.00
C ALA A 189 -13.15 -12.42 13.37
N LYS A 190 -14.25 -12.22 14.12
CA LYS A 190 -15.63 -12.42 13.63
C LYS A 190 -16.10 -11.29 12.71
N VAL A 191 -15.54 -10.08 12.89
CA VAL A 191 -15.86 -8.92 12.04
C VAL A 191 -14.96 -8.85 10.80
N GLY A 192 -13.90 -9.67 10.77
CA GLY A 192 -12.84 -9.61 9.79
C GLY A 192 -11.68 -8.71 10.26
N MET A 193 -10.50 -8.96 9.74
CA MET A 193 -9.34 -8.13 10.07
C MET A 193 -8.82 -7.49 8.79
N LEU A 194 -9.05 -6.19 8.66
CA LEU A 194 -8.46 -5.38 7.59
C LEU A 194 -6.95 -5.25 7.84
N PRO A 195 -6.09 -5.62 6.89
CA PRO A 195 -4.65 -5.38 7.05
C PRO A 195 -4.33 -3.88 7.03
N PRO A 196 -3.43 -3.37 7.89
CA PRO A 196 -3.01 -1.97 7.88
C PRO A 196 -2.59 -1.44 6.50
N LYS A 197 -1.86 -2.24 5.72
CA LYS A 197 -1.46 -1.89 4.35
C LYS A 197 -2.65 -1.64 3.42
N LEU A 198 -3.70 -2.45 3.52
CA LEU A 198 -4.91 -2.26 2.72
C LEU A 198 -5.67 -1.01 3.17
N ALA A 199 -5.72 -0.73 4.48
CA ALA A 199 -6.29 0.51 5.00
C ALA A 199 -5.58 1.74 4.41
N GLN A 200 -4.25 1.74 4.34
CA GLN A 200 -3.49 2.83 3.69
C GLN A 200 -3.86 3.00 2.22
N ILE A 201 -3.96 1.90 1.46
CA ILE A 201 -4.41 1.96 0.06
C ILE A 201 -5.81 2.58 -0.04
N ILE A 202 -6.76 2.13 0.77
CA ILE A 202 -8.14 2.65 0.79
C ILE A 202 -8.15 4.14 1.07
N ILE A 203 -7.38 4.60 2.07
CA ILE A 203 -7.27 6.01 2.43
C ILE A 203 -6.65 6.81 1.27
N ASN A 204 -5.54 6.36 0.68
CA ASN A 204 -4.88 7.05 -0.44
C ASN A 204 -5.78 7.15 -1.67
N LEU A 205 -6.58 6.13 -1.95
CA LEU A 205 -7.57 6.14 -3.02
C LEU A 205 -8.74 7.09 -2.71
N ALA A 206 -9.18 7.19 -1.45
CA ALA A 206 -10.24 8.10 -1.04
C ALA A 206 -9.78 9.57 -1.06
N VAL A 207 -8.57 9.84 -0.61
CA VAL A 207 -8.02 11.20 -0.55
C VAL A 207 -7.70 11.75 -1.93
N GLY A 208 -7.11 10.93 -2.80
CA GLY A 208 -6.68 11.35 -4.13
C GLY A 208 -5.39 12.17 -4.11
N GLN A 209 -5.23 13.04 -5.09
CA GLN A 209 -4.02 13.83 -5.27
C GLN A 209 -3.85 14.85 -4.14
N LEU A 210 -2.72 14.75 -3.45
CA LEU A 210 -2.38 15.70 -2.40
C LEU A 210 -1.81 17.00 -2.99
N PRO A 211 -2.13 18.16 -2.37
CA PRO A 211 -1.45 19.39 -2.70
C PRO A 211 0.07 19.28 -2.54
N LEU A 212 0.84 19.86 -3.46
CA LEU A 212 2.31 19.80 -3.42
C LEU A 212 2.88 20.33 -2.09
N ALA A 213 2.30 21.40 -1.56
CA ALA A 213 2.70 21.97 -0.27
C ALA A 213 2.54 20.95 0.89
N ALA A 214 1.45 20.16 0.88
CA ALA A 214 1.23 19.12 1.89
C ALA A 214 2.27 18.00 1.77
N LEU A 215 2.59 17.55 0.54
CA LEU A 215 3.65 16.57 0.30
C LEU A 215 5.03 17.08 0.76
N GLN A 216 5.37 18.33 0.48
CA GLN A 216 6.60 18.97 0.94
C GLN A 216 6.68 19.01 2.47
N SER A 217 5.63 19.46 3.15
CA SER A 217 5.57 19.48 4.61
C SER A 217 5.76 18.12 5.25
N ILE A 218 5.19 17.06 4.64
CA ILE A 218 5.39 15.68 5.10
C ILE A 218 6.85 15.25 4.96
N CYS A 219 7.50 15.65 3.87
CA CYS A 219 8.88 15.24 3.56
C CYS A 219 9.95 16.03 4.35
N GLU A 220 9.63 17.22 4.84
CA GLU A 220 10.52 18.03 5.67
C GLU A 220 10.65 17.52 7.11
N ILE A 221 9.76 16.62 7.53
CA ILE A 221 9.82 16.01 8.87
C ILE A 221 10.99 15.03 8.93
N PRO A 222 11.95 15.24 9.82
CA PRO A 222 13.06 14.32 9.98
C PRO A 222 12.60 12.90 10.31
N ALA A 223 13.28 11.91 9.76
CA ALA A 223 12.98 10.52 10.04
C ALA A 223 12.98 10.25 11.55
N GLY A 224 11.91 9.66 12.08
CA GLY A 224 11.74 9.35 13.50
C GLY A 224 11.18 10.50 14.34
N GLN A 225 10.86 11.66 13.75
CA GLN A 225 10.10 12.69 14.44
C GLN A 225 8.58 12.53 14.24
N PRO A 226 7.77 12.94 15.23
CA PRO A 226 6.34 12.88 15.10
C PRO A 226 5.85 13.71 13.93
N ILE A 227 4.99 13.11 13.13
CA ILE A 227 4.18 13.86 12.17
C ILE A 227 3.15 14.64 13.02
N PRO A 228 3.20 15.99 13.05
CA PRO A 228 2.18 16.76 13.76
C PRO A 228 0.82 16.40 13.18
N THR A 229 -0.10 15.90 13.99
CA THR A 229 -1.49 15.62 13.58
C THR A 229 -2.42 16.73 14.07
N PRO A 230 -3.32 17.24 13.22
CA PRO A 230 -3.38 16.97 11.80
C PRO A 230 -2.44 17.90 11.01
N ILE A 231 -1.50 17.36 10.24
CA ILE A 231 -0.76 18.16 9.22
C ILE A 231 -1.73 18.66 8.15
N LEU A 232 -2.78 17.87 7.93
CA LEU A 232 -3.82 18.13 6.96
C LEU A 232 -5.06 18.51 7.78
N ASP A 233 -5.57 19.72 7.58
CA ASP A 233 -6.85 20.15 8.13
C ASP A 233 -8.00 19.44 7.39
N GLN A 234 -7.92 18.09 7.35
CA GLN A 234 -8.83 17.22 6.62
C GLN A 234 -9.16 16.00 7.49
N LYS A 235 -10.41 15.55 7.40
CA LYS A 235 -10.94 14.45 8.18
C LYS A 235 -11.45 13.31 7.29
N VAL A 236 -11.10 12.10 7.69
CA VAL A 236 -11.57 10.86 7.05
C VAL A 236 -12.74 10.30 7.88
N LEU A 237 -13.86 10.04 7.21
CA LEU A 237 -14.97 9.30 7.79
C LEU A 237 -14.85 7.82 7.45
N ASP A 238 -14.95 6.96 8.46
CA ASP A 238 -15.21 5.53 8.33
C ASP A 238 -16.55 5.17 8.95
N PRO A 239 -17.63 5.03 8.15
CA PRO A 239 -18.98 4.78 8.65
C PRO A 239 -19.25 3.31 9.04
N PHE A 240 -18.27 2.41 8.87
CA PHE A 240 -18.28 0.99 9.26
C PHE A 240 -16.98 0.67 9.99
N CYS A 241 -16.63 1.46 11.01
CA CYS A 241 -15.26 1.52 11.51
C CYS A 241 -14.76 0.22 12.18
N GLY A 242 -15.65 -0.69 12.59
CA GLY A 242 -15.27 -1.94 13.21
C GLY A 242 -14.30 -1.73 14.36
N THR A 243 -13.11 -2.32 14.28
CA THR A 243 -12.04 -2.15 15.28
C THR A 243 -11.11 -0.95 15.00
N GLY A 244 -11.42 -0.08 14.03
CA GLY A 244 -10.76 1.21 13.80
C GLY A 244 -9.43 1.14 13.03
N VAL A 245 -9.21 0.14 12.18
CA VAL A 245 -7.93 0.03 11.44
C VAL A 245 -7.73 1.19 10.47
N ILE A 246 -8.77 1.56 9.70
CA ILE A 246 -8.71 2.70 8.79
C ILE A 246 -8.43 3.99 9.57
N LEU A 247 -9.10 4.18 10.70
CA LEU A 247 -8.92 5.38 11.52
C LEU A 247 -7.49 5.47 12.08
N GLN A 248 -6.91 4.36 12.55
CA GLN A 248 -5.53 4.32 13.02
C GLN A 248 -4.52 4.67 11.91
N GLU A 249 -4.67 4.08 10.73
CA GLU A 249 -3.77 4.38 9.61
C GLU A 249 -3.98 5.81 9.10
N ALA A 250 -5.21 6.34 9.08
CA ALA A 250 -5.48 7.73 8.71
C ALA A 250 -4.80 8.73 9.67
N MET A 251 -4.83 8.47 10.98
CA MET A 251 -4.10 9.28 11.97
C MET A 251 -2.59 9.26 11.73
N LEU A 252 -2.00 8.09 11.47
CA LEU A 252 -0.58 7.96 11.13
C LEU A 252 -0.21 8.68 9.84
N MET A 253 -1.17 8.89 8.94
CA MET A 253 -1.01 9.64 7.69
C MET A 253 -1.29 11.14 7.84
N GLY A 254 -1.61 11.62 9.06
CA GLY A 254 -1.77 13.04 9.38
C GLY A 254 -3.21 13.57 9.23
N TYR A 255 -4.22 12.70 9.17
CA TYR A 255 -5.63 13.10 9.07
C TYR A 255 -6.33 13.11 10.44
N GLY A 256 -7.29 14.01 10.63
CA GLY A 256 -8.32 13.84 11.63
C GLY A 256 -9.24 12.67 11.26
N VAL A 257 -9.90 12.05 12.25
CA VAL A 257 -10.71 10.85 12.02
C VAL A 257 -12.08 10.95 12.65
N TYR A 258 -13.06 10.40 11.92
CA TYR A 258 -14.43 10.25 12.36
C TYR A 258 -14.88 8.81 12.10
N GLY A 259 -15.12 8.04 13.15
CA GLY A 259 -15.55 6.65 13.08
C GLY A 259 -16.97 6.46 13.57
N SER A 260 -17.73 5.63 12.89
CA SER A 260 -19.03 5.17 13.40
C SER A 260 -19.25 3.69 13.07
N ASP A 261 -20.06 3.03 13.89
CA ASP A 261 -20.47 1.64 13.70
C ASP A 261 -21.85 1.41 14.30
N ILE A 262 -22.60 0.46 13.76
CA ILE A 262 -23.93 0.10 14.28
C ILE A 262 -23.82 -0.58 15.65
N GLU A 263 -22.71 -1.29 15.92
CA GLU A 263 -22.45 -1.96 17.19
C GLU A 263 -21.64 -1.07 18.12
N GLN A 264 -22.21 -0.72 19.30
CA GLN A 264 -21.52 0.05 20.33
C GLN A 264 -20.16 -0.56 20.69
N ARG A 265 -20.09 -1.88 20.79
CA ARG A 265 -18.84 -2.61 21.07
C ARG A 265 -17.73 -2.31 20.06
N MET A 266 -18.04 -2.12 18.78
CA MET A 266 -17.05 -1.77 17.74
C MET A 266 -16.58 -0.33 17.93
N VAL A 267 -17.47 0.59 18.25
CA VAL A 267 -17.13 1.97 18.59
C VAL A 267 -16.17 2.01 19.78
N ASP A 268 -16.47 1.27 20.85
CA ASP A 268 -15.62 1.19 22.04
C ASP A 268 -14.25 0.58 21.73
N TYR A 269 -14.18 -0.45 20.87
CA TYR A 269 -12.94 -1.05 20.42
C TYR A 269 -12.10 -0.09 19.56
N SER A 270 -12.74 0.63 18.63
CA SER A 270 -12.07 1.65 17.82
C SER A 270 -11.46 2.74 18.69
N LEU A 271 -12.23 3.27 19.65
CA LEU A 271 -11.76 4.30 20.58
C LEU A 271 -10.57 3.80 21.42
N ALA A 272 -10.65 2.58 21.97
CA ALA A 272 -9.56 2.00 22.73
C ALA A 272 -8.29 1.78 21.89
N ASN A 273 -8.44 1.33 20.64
CA ASN A 273 -7.33 1.12 19.72
C ASN A 273 -6.69 2.44 19.27
N VAL A 274 -7.47 3.49 19.05
CA VAL A 274 -6.96 4.83 18.71
C VAL A 274 -6.21 5.44 19.90
N ARG A 275 -6.71 5.32 21.13
CA ARG A 275 -6.00 5.74 22.34
C ARG A 275 -4.69 4.98 22.53
N TRP A 276 -4.70 3.67 22.31
CA TRP A 276 -3.48 2.88 22.33
C TRP A 276 -2.47 3.37 21.28
N LEU A 277 -2.94 3.70 20.07
CA LEU A 277 -2.07 4.24 19.02
C LEU A 277 -1.39 5.53 19.48
N SER A 278 -2.13 6.46 20.09
CA SER A 278 -1.60 7.75 20.58
C SER A 278 -0.59 7.61 21.71
N THR A 279 -0.59 6.47 22.43
CA THR A 279 0.40 6.19 23.48
C THR A 279 1.68 5.53 22.94
N HIS A 280 1.63 4.91 21.75
CA HIS A 280 2.76 4.15 21.16
C HIS A 280 3.37 4.85 19.95
N TYR A 281 2.63 5.75 19.33
CA TYR A 281 3.04 6.49 18.13
C TYR A 281 2.84 7.99 18.36
N PRO A 282 3.63 8.84 17.72
CA PRO A 282 3.58 10.29 17.92
C PRO A 282 2.39 10.93 17.17
N VAL A 283 1.17 10.48 17.44
CA VAL A 283 -0.07 10.99 16.88
C VAL A 283 -1.02 11.44 17.98
N SER A 284 -1.86 12.45 17.70
CA SER A 284 -2.85 12.97 18.64
C SER A 284 -4.24 12.44 18.31
N ASP A 285 -4.99 12.02 19.33
CA ASP A 285 -6.39 11.62 19.21
C ASP A 285 -7.40 12.75 19.52
N SER A 286 -6.90 13.98 19.73
CA SER A 286 -7.74 15.14 20.09
C SER A 286 -8.82 15.47 19.06
N GLU A 287 -8.54 15.22 17.77
CA GLU A 287 -9.47 15.43 16.65
C GLU A 287 -10.28 14.18 16.27
N SER A 288 -10.17 13.12 17.07
CA SER A 288 -10.91 11.87 16.83
C SER A 288 -12.36 11.98 17.32
N ARG A 289 -13.29 11.46 16.52
CA ARG A 289 -14.73 11.38 16.87
C ARG A 289 -15.22 9.97 16.65
N PHE A 290 -16.07 9.50 17.57
CA PHE A 290 -16.63 8.14 17.52
C PHE A 290 -18.09 8.16 17.92
N GLU A 291 -18.95 7.52 17.13
CA GLU A 291 -20.39 7.51 17.38
C GLU A 291 -21.00 6.15 17.04
N LYS A 292 -21.98 5.72 17.83
CA LYS A 292 -22.83 4.61 17.44
C LYS A 292 -23.82 5.09 16.39
N ALA A 293 -23.79 4.49 15.18
CA ALA A 293 -24.62 4.93 14.07
C ALA A 293 -24.96 3.79 13.12
N ASP A 294 -26.19 3.76 12.63
CA ASP A 294 -26.57 2.98 11.46
C ASP A 294 -26.29 3.80 10.19
N ALA A 295 -25.27 3.43 9.46
CA ALA A 295 -24.83 4.14 8.26
C ALA A 295 -25.92 4.31 7.19
N MET A 296 -26.94 3.46 7.18
CA MET A 296 -28.06 3.55 6.24
C MET A 296 -28.98 4.77 6.49
N HIS A 297 -28.95 5.35 7.70
CA HIS A 297 -29.92 6.37 8.11
C HIS A 297 -29.33 7.55 8.88
N TYR A 298 -28.10 7.36 9.44
CA TYR A 298 -27.50 8.33 10.33
C TYR A 298 -27.09 9.62 9.59
N LYS A 299 -27.26 10.75 10.27
CA LYS A 299 -26.77 12.06 9.80
C LYS A 299 -25.58 12.45 10.64
N TRP A 300 -24.39 12.44 10.04
CA TRP A 300 -23.13 12.78 10.74
C TRP A 300 -23.09 14.28 11.07
N PRO A 301 -23.10 14.67 12.36
CA PRO A 301 -23.17 16.10 12.73
C PRO A 301 -21.84 16.84 12.54
N HIS A 302 -20.72 16.12 12.43
CA HIS A 302 -19.39 16.71 12.27
C HIS A 302 -18.93 16.65 10.81
N GLN A 303 -18.12 17.64 10.41
CA GLN A 303 -17.58 17.70 9.07
C GLN A 303 -16.51 16.64 8.85
N PHE A 304 -16.45 16.13 7.63
CA PHE A 304 -15.43 15.25 7.07
C PHE A 304 -15.23 15.60 5.59
N ASP A 305 -14.07 15.23 5.03
CA ASP A 305 -13.66 15.60 3.68
C ASP A 305 -13.69 14.42 2.72
N PHE A 306 -13.44 13.22 3.25
CA PHE A 306 -13.35 11.96 2.48
C PHE A 306 -14.03 10.83 3.23
N VAL A 307 -14.41 9.79 2.48
CA VAL A 307 -14.91 8.54 3.06
C VAL A 307 -13.97 7.40 2.65
N ALA A 308 -13.39 6.74 3.63
CA ALA A 308 -12.56 5.56 3.45
C ALA A 308 -13.10 4.45 4.35
N SER A 309 -13.53 3.34 3.78
CA SER A 309 -14.21 2.31 4.58
C SER A 309 -14.05 0.90 4.00
N GLU A 310 -13.94 -0.08 4.89
CA GLU A 310 -14.33 -1.46 4.59
C GLU A 310 -15.79 -1.62 5.01
N VAL A 311 -16.69 -1.69 4.04
CA VAL A 311 -18.12 -1.83 4.33
C VAL A 311 -18.46 -3.24 4.81
N TYR A 312 -19.71 -3.48 5.17
CA TYR A 312 -20.16 -4.81 5.57
C TYR A 312 -19.90 -5.85 4.47
N LEU A 313 -19.09 -6.86 4.78
CA LEU A 313 -18.64 -7.92 3.86
C LEU A 313 -19.51 -9.19 3.95
N GLY A 314 -20.56 -9.17 4.75
CA GLY A 314 -21.34 -10.36 5.10
C GLY A 314 -20.74 -11.11 6.30
N ARG A 315 -21.45 -12.15 6.75
CA ARG A 315 -20.96 -13.00 7.85
C ARG A 315 -19.77 -13.83 7.39
N PRO A 316 -18.75 -13.99 8.23
CA PRO A 316 -17.59 -14.83 7.88
C PRO A 316 -18.01 -16.27 7.61
N PHE A 317 -17.48 -16.84 6.54
CA PHE A 317 -17.67 -18.25 6.22
C PHE A 317 -16.53 -19.09 6.80
N THR A 318 -16.87 -20.14 7.54
CA THR A 318 -15.91 -21.12 8.09
C THR A 318 -15.66 -22.28 7.11
N SER A 319 -16.53 -22.46 6.13
CA SER A 319 -16.45 -23.44 5.05
C SER A 319 -17.07 -22.85 3.78
N PRO A 320 -16.81 -23.40 2.59
CA PRO A 320 -17.45 -22.95 1.36
C PRO A 320 -18.98 -22.93 1.50
N PRO A 321 -19.65 -21.77 1.34
CA PRO A 321 -21.11 -21.64 1.47
C PRO A 321 -21.84 -22.26 0.27
N SER A 322 -23.11 -22.62 0.46
CA SER A 322 -23.96 -22.97 -0.67
C SER A 322 -24.27 -21.74 -1.56
N PRO A 323 -24.61 -21.94 -2.84
CA PRO A 323 -24.98 -20.83 -3.73
C PRO A 323 -26.11 -19.95 -3.18
N GLU A 324 -27.09 -20.54 -2.48
CA GLU A 324 -28.23 -19.83 -1.89
C GLU A 324 -27.76 -18.91 -0.75
N ILE A 325 -26.79 -19.37 0.06
CA ILE A 325 -26.19 -18.56 1.15
C ILE A 325 -25.41 -17.39 0.57
N VAL A 326 -24.64 -17.64 -0.50
CA VAL A 326 -23.91 -16.56 -1.19
C VAL A 326 -24.86 -15.51 -1.72
N GLU A 327 -25.93 -15.94 -2.41
CA GLU A 327 -26.92 -15.02 -3.01
C GLU A 327 -27.66 -14.20 -1.95
N ARG A 328 -28.04 -14.84 -0.84
CA ARG A 328 -28.67 -14.11 0.28
C ARG A 328 -27.72 -13.09 0.89
N THR A 329 -26.46 -13.45 1.12
CA THR A 329 -25.43 -12.53 1.67
C THR A 329 -25.15 -11.40 0.70
N ARG A 330 -25.10 -11.69 -0.61
CA ARG A 330 -24.92 -10.68 -1.66
C ARG A 330 -26.05 -9.65 -1.67
N SER A 331 -27.30 -10.14 -1.58
CA SER A 331 -28.49 -9.26 -1.53
C SER A 331 -28.51 -8.39 -0.28
N GLU A 332 -28.10 -8.92 0.89
CA GLU A 332 -27.97 -8.18 2.14
C GLU A 332 -26.91 -7.06 2.01
N CYS A 333 -25.71 -7.40 1.53
CA CYS A 333 -24.64 -6.43 1.30
C CYS A 333 -25.07 -5.34 0.29
N GLN A 334 -25.68 -5.76 -0.82
CA GLN A 334 -26.24 -4.84 -1.83
C GLN A 334 -27.17 -3.82 -1.19
N LEU A 335 -28.12 -4.27 -0.37
CA LEU A 335 -29.11 -3.40 0.27
C LEU A 335 -28.46 -2.39 1.22
N ILE A 336 -27.56 -2.86 2.08
CA ILE A 336 -26.88 -2.03 3.08
C ILE A 336 -26.05 -0.94 2.38
N ILE A 337 -25.24 -1.33 1.39
CA ILE A 337 -24.34 -0.39 0.72
C ILE A 337 -25.13 0.61 -0.15
N THR A 338 -26.18 0.16 -0.84
CA THR A 338 -27.05 1.06 -1.61
C THR A 338 -27.70 2.11 -0.71
N LYS A 339 -28.28 1.70 0.43
CA LYS A 339 -28.90 2.64 1.38
C LYS A 339 -27.88 3.58 2.02
N PHE A 340 -26.69 3.08 2.35
CA PHE A 340 -25.61 3.94 2.84
C PHE A 340 -25.23 5.01 1.80
N LEU A 341 -25.01 4.63 0.54
CA LEU A 341 -24.65 5.58 -0.52
C LEU A 341 -25.76 6.62 -0.74
N GLN A 342 -27.03 6.20 -0.75
CA GLN A 342 -28.17 7.12 -0.84
C GLN A 342 -28.24 8.07 0.36
N ASN A 343 -28.00 7.59 1.56
CA ASN A 343 -28.01 8.40 2.78
C ASN A 343 -26.90 9.45 2.79
N ILE A 344 -25.64 9.03 2.50
CA ILE A 344 -24.49 9.93 2.57
C ILE A 344 -24.46 10.94 1.43
N ALA A 345 -25.05 10.63 0.27
CA ALA A 345 -25.13 11.52 -0.90
C ALA A 345 -25.69 12.92 -0.56
N SER A 346 -26.64 12.99 0.38
CA SER A 346 -27.23 14.25 0.85
C SER A 346 -26.38 15.01 1.86
N GLN A 347 -25.26 14.47 2.30
CA GLN A 347 -24.42 14.99 3.40
C GLN A 347 -23.02 15.40 2.91
N ILE A 348 -22.69 15.08 1.66
CA ILE A 348 -21.39 15.37 1.05
C ILE A 348 -21.57 16.31 -0.16
N LYS A 349 -20.55 17.09 -0.43
CA LYS A 349 -20.53 18.02 -1.56
C LYS A 349 -20.21 17.28 -2.87
N PRO A 350 -20.66 17.78 -4.03
CA PRO A 350 -20.12 17.34 -5.31
C PRO A 350 -18.59 17.40 -5.32
N GLY A 351 -17.98 16.38 -5.91
CA GLY A 351 -16.52 16.22 -5.92
C GLY A 351 -15.93 15.50 -4.70
N THR A 352 -16.70 15.28 -3.61
CA THR A 352 -16.22 14.46 -2.48
C THR A 352 -15.91 13.05 -2.94
N ARG A 353 -14.69 12.56 -2.63
CA ARG A 353 -14.24 11.21 -3.00
C ARG A 353 -14.55 10.20 -1.89
N LEU A 354 -14.87 9.00 -2.32
CA LEU A 354 -15.06 7.85 -1.45
C LEU A 354 -14.25 6.68 -2.00
N CYS A 355 -13.59 5.93 -1.13
CA CYS A 355 -13.06 4.60 -1.46
C CYS A 355 -13.67 3.57 -0.51
N LEU A 356 -14.38 2.62 -1.08
CA LEU A 356 -15.06 1.57 -0.34
C LEU A 356 -14.49 0.22 -0.73
N ALA A 357 -14.09 -0.58 0.26
CA ALA A 357 -13.79 -1.99 0.07
C ALA A 357 -15.08 -2.79 0.23
N VAL A 358 -15.64 -3.25 -0.89
CA VAL A 358 -16.89 -4.01 -0.94
C VAL A 358 -16.63 -5.50 -1.14
N PRO A 359 -17.55 -6.40 -0.73
CA PRO A 359 -17.34 -7.83 -0.90
C PRO A 359 -17.46 -8.27 -2.37
N ALA A 360 -16.58 -9.21 -2.75
CA ALA A 360 -16.70 -10.00 -3.96
C ALA A 360 -16.43 -11.47 -3.64
N TRP A 361 -17.24 -12.38 -4.17
CA TRP A 361 -17.17 -13.80 -3.82
C TRP A 361 -16.42 -14.58 -4.88
N GLN A 362 -15.41 -15.34 -4.46
CA GLN A 362 -14.64 -16.17 -5.36
C GLN A 362 -15.47 -17.39 -5.79
N THR A 363 -15.78 -17.48 -7.08
CA THR A 363 -16.52 -18.61 -7.69
C THR A 363 -15.60 -19.69 -8.26
N LYS A 364 -14.46 -19.26 -8.84
CA LYS A 364 -13.36 -20.09 -9.36
C LYS A 364 -12.04 -19.35 -9.11
N GLN A 365 -10.92 -20.02 -9.30
CA GLN A 365 -9.61 -19.37 -9.17
C GLN A 365 -9.54 -18.10 -10.01
N ASN A 366 -9.30 -16.96 -9.37
CA ASN A 366 -9.25 -15.62 -9.96
C ASN A 366 -10.54 -15.13 -10.65
N HIS A 367 -11.68 -15.78 -10.39
CA HIS A 367 -12.98 -15.30 -10.84
C HIS A 367 -13.85 -14.93 -9.65
N PHE A 368 -14.39 -13.72 -9.67
CA PHE A 368 -15.16 -13.16 -8.58
C PHE A 368 -16.53 -12.75 -9.06
N GLN A 369 -17.54 -12.95 -8.24
CA GLN A 369 -18.89 -12.45 -8.41
C GLN A 369 -19.01 -11.12 -7.66
N HIS A 370 -19.26 -10.05 -8.38
CA HIS A 370 -19.35 -8.68 -7.89
C HIS A 370 -20.76 -8.32 -7.40
N LEU A 371 -20.85 -7.23 -6.67
CA LEU A 371 -22.13 -6.62 -6.30
C LEU A 371 -22.71 -5.87 -7.52
N PRO A 372 -23.99 -6.09 -7.89
CA PRO A 372 -24.63 -5.39 -9.02
C PRO A 372 -24.62 -3.86 -8.91
N LEU A 373 -24.65 -3.32 -7.70
CA LEU A 373 -24.60 -1.85 -7.47
C LEU A 373 -23.38 -1.17 -8.10
N ILE A 374 -22.29 -1.91 -8.32
CA ILE A 374 -21.05 -1.34 -8.88
C ILE A 374 -21.30 -0.81 -10.31
N ASP A 375 -22.18 -1.46 -11.06
CA ASP A 375 -22.56 -1.04 -12.42
C ASP A 375 -23.67 0.05 -12.43
N GLN A 376 -24.16 0.44 -11.25
CA GLN A 376 -25.28 1.38 -11.07
C GLN A 376 -24.89 2.63 -10.27
N MET A 377 -23.59 2.97 -10.21
CA MET A 377 -23.13 4.12 -9.41
C MET A 377 -23.71 5.45 -9.88
N ASP A 378 -23.87 5.62 -11.19
CA ASP A 378 -24.46 6.85 -11.77
C ASP A 378 -25.91 7.05 -11.31
N ASP A 379 -26.72 5.98 -11.21
CA ASP A 379 -28.10 6.02 -10.70
C ASP A 379 -28.15 6.43 -9.21
N LEU A 380 -27.08 6.20 -8.47
CA LEU A 380 -26.93 6.59 -7.07
C LEU A 380 -26.35 8.00 -6.91
N GLY A 381 -26.01 8.67 -8.00
CA GLY A 381 -25.45 10.02 -8.00
C GLY A 381 -23.94 10.06 -7.76
N TYR A 382 -23.21 9.04 -8.19
CA TYR A 382 -21.77 8.95 -8.11
C TYR A 382 -21.15 8.60 -9.45
N THR A 383 -19.98 9.19 -9.74
CA THR A 383 -19.16 8.79 -10.88
C THR A 383 -18.01 7.93 -10.40
N ARG A 384 -17.78 6.79 -11.06
CA ARG A 384 -16.63 5.93 -10.78
C ARG A 384 -15.33 6.57 -11.27
N ILE A 385 -14.29 6.54 -10.45
CA ILE A 385 -12.95 6.96 -10.82
C ILE A 385 -12.19 5.73 -11.31
N SER A 386 -11.84 5.74 -12.59
CA SER A 386 -11.01 4.71 -13.23
C SER A 386 -9.55 5.18 -13.32
N PHE A 387 -8.62 4.24 -13.32
CA PHE A 387 -7.19 4.46 -13.36
C PHE A 387 -6.63 4.04 -14.71
N GLU A 388 -5.62 4.76 -15.21
CA GLU A 388 -4.97 4.44 -16.49
C GLU A 388 -4.11 3.18 -16.37
N HIS A 389 -3.41 3.01 -15.23
CA HIS A 389 -2.45 1.93 -15.01
C HIS A 389 -3.04 0.70 -14.28
N ALA A 390 -4.31 0.74 -13.89
CA ALA A 390 -5.00 -0.37 -13.24
C ALA A 390 -6.47 -0.44 -13.72
N ARG A 391 -6.87 -1.59 -14.25
CA ARG A 391 -8.27 -1.80 -14.64
C ARG A 391 -9.15 -1.94 -13.40
N ASP A 392 -10.38 -1.50 -13.48
CA ASP A 392 -11.35 -1.54 -12.37
C ASP A 392 -11.51 -2.93 -11.77
N ASN A 393 -11.57 -3.97 -12.61
CA ASN A 393 -11.69 -5.37 -12.17
C ASN A 393 -10.40 -5.95 -11.56
N GLN A 394 -9.30 -5.20 -11.55
CA GLN A 394 -8.02 -5.57 -10.92
C GLN A 394 -7.86 -4.93 -9.53
N LEU A 395 -8.75 -4.03 -9.13
CA LEU A 395 -8.72 -3.39 -7.81
C LEU A 395 -9.25 -4.34 -6.74
N MET A 396 -8.67 -5.54 -6.69
CA MET A 396 -9.10 -6.65 -5.86
C MET A 396 -8.03 -7.00 -4.82
N TYR A 397 -8.41 -7.04 -3.55
CA TYR A 397 -7.58 -7.60 -2.49
C TYR A 397 -8.11 -8.94 -2.02
N TYR A 398 -7.30 -9.98 -2.15
CA TYR A 398 -7.62 -11.32 -1.67
C TYR A 398 -6.36 -12.08 -1.26
N ARG A 399 -6.54 -13.08 -0.40
CA ARG A 399 -5.51 -14.06 -0.06
C ARG A 399 -5.86 -15.41 -0.70
N PRO A 400 -4.86 -16.26 -0.98
CA PRO A 400 -5.14 -17.64 -1.39
C PRO A 400 -6.13 -18.31 -0.42
N ASN A 401 -7.11 -19.02 -0.94
CA ASN A 401 -8.15 -19.73 -0.18
C ASN A 401 -9.15 -18.82 0.58
N GLN A 402 -9.19 -17.53 0.34
CA GLN A 402 -10.26 -16.66 0.84
C GLN A 402 -11.50 -16.75 -0.05
N ILE A 403 -12.67 -16.97 0.55
CA ILE A 403 -13.97 -17.06 -0.15
C ILE A 403 -14.44 -15.65 -0.53
N VAL A 404 -14.26 -14.69 0.36
CA VAL A 404 -14.66 -13.29 0.17
C VAL A 404 -13.42 -12.44 -0.04
N ALA A 405 -13.33 -11.83 -1.21
CA ALA A 405 -12.35 -10.79 -1.55
C ALA A 405 -12.92 -9.40 -1.23
N ARG A 406 -12.06 -8.40 -1.28
CA ARG A 406 -12.41 -6.99 -1.19
C ARG A 406 -12.17 -6.34 -2.54
N GLU A 407 -13.23 -5.87 -3.18
CA GLU A 407 -13.13 -5.04 -4.35
C GLU A 407 -13.10 -3.57 -3.92
N LEU A 408 -12.10 -2.83 -4.37
CA LEU A 408 -12.01 -1.41 -4.07
C LEU A 408 -12.75 -0.63 -5.16
N ILE A 409 -13.78 0.08 -4.78
CA ILE A 409 -14.47 1.03 -5.62
C ILE A 409 -14.11 2.45 -5.21
N VAL A 410 -13.63 3.22 -6.18
CA VAL A 410 -13.32 4.65 -5.97
C VAL A 410 -14.34 5.46 -6.74
N ILE A 411 -15.08 6.29 -6.03
CA ILE A 411 -16.19 7.06 -6.57
C ILE A 411 -16.11 8.52 -6.11
N THR A 412 -16.71 9.40 -6.88
CA THR A 412 -16.89 10.81 -6.52
C THR A 412 -18.36 11.20 -6.60
N ARG A 413 -18.81 12.04 -5.68
CA ARG A 413 -20.17 12.59 -5.69
C ARG A 413 -20.35 13.50 -6.91
N MET A 414 -21.42 13.27 -7.70
CA MET A 414 -21.84 14.15 -8.80
C MET A 414 -22.42 15.48 -8.30
#